data_c0b060149bdac4f6c069c774b511fb06
#
_entry.id   c0b060149bdac4f6c069c774b511fb06
#
_cell.length_a   1.000
_cell.length_b   1.000
_cell.length_c   1.000
_cell.angle_alpha   90.00
_cell.angle_beta   90.00
_cell.angle_gamma   90.00
#
_symmetry.space_group_name_H-M   'P 1'
#
loop_
_entity.id
_entity.type
_entity.pdbx_description
1 polymer ?
#
loop_
_entity_poly.entity_id
_entity_poly.type
_entity_poly.pdbx_seq_one_letter_code
_entity_poly.pdbx_strand_id
1 'polypeptide(L)'
;VLESYTNESVLDDEIPERSITCWGDSMMQGAGCNEAYIYSDNGIEDISYFTTPSALQYFTSINTYNFGVGGENSYQISLRAGGIPIYTDRDIYITDHSLAYVKFVDENEETIDMNDYSGYGYEDNTYPDTVYINDVLCYVERADEGLYISICSDADCDSVTEMYINAWTRVIPKAAYDHRNDILILEMGSNGGWENDYNELIKQYQNIIDNSYYANYIIVGDTDNPGESADIYQDVYDNNGNYAGLHATLWEQTLYDAFGEHFLNTRLYLMENALSDCGLTPTENDIIDIQTGNLPEQIRADFTHFNSYGYYSKAKAIYLKGIELGYWN
;
A
#
# COMPACT_ATOMS: atom_id res chain seq x y z
N VAL A 1 22.57 -57.51 7.57
CA VAL A 1 23.15 -56.30 8.17
C VAL A 1 22.29 -55.17 7.63
N LEU A 2 21.36 -54.68 8.47
CA LEU A 2 20.52 -53.52 8.22
C LEU A 2 21.22 -52.31 8.88
N GLU A 3 21.74 -51.42 8.07
CA GLU A 3 22.21 -50.11 8.54
C GLU A 3 21.03 -49.23 8.84
N SER A 4 20.96 -48.76 10.08
CA SER A 4 20.01 -47.76 10.56
C SER A 4 20.42 -46.41 10.03
N TYR A 5 19.56 -45.81 9.17
CA TYR A 5 19.61 -44.39 8.89
C TYR A 5 19.06 -43.62 10.09
N THR A 6 19.98 -42.94 10.78
CA THR A 6 19.67 -41.99 11.82
C THR A 6 18.98 -40.77 11.18
N ASN A 7 17.84 -40.38 11.75
CA ASN A 7 17.16 -39.11 11.47
C ASN A 7 18.15 -37.95 11.63
N GLU A 8 18.48 -37.32 10.54
CA GLU A 8 18.98 -35.97 10.59
C GLU A 8 17.83 -35.08 11.11
N SER A 9 18.10 -34.38 12.17
CA SER A 9 17.24 -33.33 12.72
C SER A 9 16.93 -32.34 11.61
N VAL A 10 15.63 -32.26 11.25
CA VAL A 10 15.10 -31.11 10.55
C VAL A 10 15.45 -29.93 11.45
N LEU A 11 16.40 -29.10 11.00
CA LEU A 11 16.61 -27.80 11.59
C LEU A 11 15.25 -27.09 11.44
N ASP A 12 14.69 -26.63 12.54
CA ASP A 12 13.65 -25.63 12.54
C ASP A 12 14.26 -24.43 11.77
N ASP A 13 13.99 -24.34 10.48
CA ASP A 13 14.18 -23.10 9.74
C ASP A 13 13.24 -22.12 10.44
N GLU A 14 13.80 -21.23 11.23
CA GLU A 14 13.06 -20.11 11.81
C GLU A 14 12.37 -19.43 10.63
N ILE A 15 11.04 -19.47 10.62
CA ILE A 15 10.25 -18.70 9.64
C ILE A 15 10.70 -17.27 9.84
N PRO A 16 11.29 -16.60 8.83
CA PRO A 16 11.79 -15.25 9.02
C PRO A 16 10.65 -14.38 9.53
N GLU A 17 10.91 -13.60 10.56
CA GLU A 17 9.95 -12.70 11.18
C GLU A 17 9.42 -11.77 10.07
N ARG A 18 8.14 -11.92 9.71
CA ARG A 18 7.55 -11.17 8.60
C ARG A 18 7.28 -9.76 9.05
N SER A 19 7.71 -8.81 8.27
CA SER A 19 7.32 -7.40 8.42
C SER A 19 5.92 -7.15 7.85
N ILE A 20 5.42 -5.95 8.05
CA ILE A 20 4.19 -5.46 7.46
C ILE A 20 4.55 -4.37 6.45
N THR A 21 3.96 -4.39 5.27
CA THR A 21 4.09 -3.34 4.28
C THR A 21 2.75 -2.69 4.00
N CYS A 22 2.73 -1.37 4.04
CA CYS A 22 1.52 -0.57 3.83
C CYS A 22 1.68 0.26 2.56
N TRP A 23 0.92 -0.09 1.52
CA TRP A 23 0.94 0.58 0.23
C TRP A 23 -0.34 1.39 0.02
N GLY A 24 -0.20 2.59 -0.53
CA GLY A 24 -1.33 3.48 -0.77
C GLY A 24 -0.89 4.89 -1.15
N ASP A 25 -1.84 5.79 -1.07
CA ASP A 25 -1.68 7.21 -1.36
C ASP A 25 -1.47 8.06 -0.09
N SER A 26 -1.99 9.30 -0.07
CA SER A 26 -1.91 10.22 1.07
C SER A 26 -2.55 9.67 2.35
N MET A 27 -3.57 8.83 2.23
CA MET A 27 -4.25 8.20 3.36
C MET A 27 -3.38 7.14 4.04
N MET A 28 -2.54 6.45 3.29
CA MET A 28 -1.56 5.52 3.85
C MET A 28 -0.30 6.28 4.30
N GLN A 29 0.12 7.30 3.57
CA GLN A 29 1.25 8.17 3.96
C GLN A 29 1.03 8.80 5.33
N GLY A 30 -0.22 9.18 5.65
CA GLY A 30 -0.60 9.83 6.90
C GLY A 30 -0.71 11.34 6.79
N ALA A 31 -1.13 11.87 5.63
CA ALA A 31 -1.40 13.29 5.46
C ALA A 31 -2.45 13.77 6.48
N GLY A 32 -2.21 14.91 7.11
CA GLY A 32 -3.11 15.48 8.12
C GLY A 32 -2.88 15.01 9.57
N CYS A 33 -1.98 14.03 9.83
CA CYS A 33 -1.65 13.65 11.20
C CYS A 33 -1.13 14.84 12.02
N ASN A 34 -1.45 14.85 13.31
CA ASN A 34 -1.20 15.98 14.20
C ASN A 34 -0.91 15.54 15.64
N GLU A 35 -0.73 16.49 16.55
CA GLU A 35 -0.69 16.19 17.99
C GLU A 35 -2.03 15.65 18.47
N ALA A 36 -2.02 14.51 19.19
CA ALA A 36 -3.22 13.87 19.71
C ALA A 36 -2.91 13.00 20.94
N TYR A 37 -3.85 12.99 21.89
CA TYR A 37 -3.71 12.28 23.15
C TYR A 37 -5.00 11.57 23.52
N ILE A 38 -4.92 10.30 23.89
CA ILE A 38 -6.05 9.54 24.42
C ILE A 38 -6.00 9.58 25.94
N TYR A 39 -7.11 10.01 26.55
CA TYR A 39 -7.27 10.10 27.99
C TYR A 39 -8.09 8.92 28.48
N SER A 40 -7.56 8.17 29.44
CA SER A 40 -8.24 7.04 30.06
C SER A 40 -7.97 6.99 31.57
N ASP A 41 -8.69 6.12 32.27
CA ASP A 41 -8.45 5.87 33.68
C ASP A 41 -7.02 5.34 33.98
N ASN A 42 -6.37 4.76 32.97
CA ASN A 42 -5.01 4.23 33.05
C ASN A 42 -3.93 5.29 32.77
N GLY A 43 -4.31 6.49 32.37
CA GLY A 43 -3.38 7.59 32.06
C GLY A 43 -3.63 8.25 30.72
N ILE A 44 -2.60 8.90 30.23
CA ILE A 44 -2.58 9.60 28.94
C ILE A 44 -1.70 8.80 28.01
N GLU A 45 -2.25 8.44 26.85
CA GLU A 45 -1.53 7.81 25.74
C GLU A 45 -1.25 8.88 24.66
N ASP A 46 0.02 9.05 24.34
CA ASP A 46 0.45 9.97 23.28
C ASP A 46 0.44 9.24 21.93
N ILE A 47 -0.48 9.65 21.05
CA ILE A 47 -0.62 9.15 19.69
C ILE A 47 -0.30 10.23 18.66
N SER A 48 0.43 11.26 19.07
CA SER A 48 0.79 12.39 18.22
C SER A 48 1.53 11.91 16.97
N TYR A 49 1.11 12.44 15.83
CA TYR A 49 1.67 12.14 14.51
C TYR A 49 1.60 10.66 14.09
N PHE A 50 0.72 9.88 14.71
CA PHE A 50 0.47 8.53 14.22
C PHE A 50 -0.13 8.57 12.83
N THR A 51 0.50 7.80 11.95
CA THR A 51 -0.03 7.39 10.65
C THR A 51 -0.58 5.97 10.78
N THR A 52 -1.33 5.46 9.80
CA THR A 52 -1.80 4.07 9.82
C THR A 52 -0.65 3.07 10.02
N PRO A 53 0.48 3.14 9.28
CA PRO A 53 1.59 2.21 9.48
C PRO A 53 2.26 2.31 10.85
N SER A 54 2.50 3.52 11.37
CA SER A 54 3.14 3.68 12.67
C SER A 54 2.25 3.21 13.84
N ALA A 55 0.94 3.47 13.75
CA ALA A 55 -0.02 2.96 14.71
C ALA A 55 -0.17 1.43 14.63
N LEU A 56 -0.11 0.85 13.43
CA LEU A 56 -0.13 -0.60 13.26
C LEU A 56 1.12 -1.26 13.85
N GLN A 57 2.31 -0.67 13.66
CA GLN A 57 3.53 -1.11 14.35
C GLN A 57 3.38 -1.04 15.88
N TYR A 58 2.75 0.02 16.40
CA TYR A 58 2.48 0.14 17.82
C TYR A 58 1.59 -0.99 18.36
N PHE A 59 0.52 -1.36 17.63
CA PHE A 59 -0.38 -2.45 18.05
C PHE A 59 0.24 -3.84 17.93
N THR A 60 0.97 -4.09 16.84
CA THR A 60 1.50 -5.44 16.53
C THR A 60 2.88 -5.70 17.10
N SER A 61 3.66 -4.65 17.36
CA SER A 61 5.11 -4.71 17.60
C SER A 61 5.92 -5.33 16.45
N ILE A 62 5.31 -5.49 15.28
CA ILE A 62 5.94 -5.96 14.04
C ILE A 62 6.50 -4.75 13.29
N ASN A 63 7.71 -4.90 12.72
CA ASN A 63 8.28 -3.85 11.89
C ASN A 63 7.36 -3.54 10.70
N THR A 64 6.97 -2.27 10.54
CA THR A 64 5.98 -1.85 9.56
C THR A 64 6.54 -0.75 8.66
N TYR A 65 6.52 -0.98 7.36
CA TYR A 65 7.02 -0.06 6.34
C TYR A 65 5.87 0.74 5.73
N ASN A 66 6.08 2.05 5.64
CA ASN A 66 5.13 2.98 5.00
C ASN A 66 5.55 3.27 3.56
N PHE A 67 4.81 2.75 2.60
CA PHE A 67 4.95 3.01 1.17
C PHE A 67 3.78 3.85 0.62
N GLY A 68 3.10 4.59 1.48
CA GLY A 68 2.11 5.58 1.06
C GLY A 68 2.77 6.80 0.41
N VAL A 69 2.23 7.25 -0.72
CA VAL A 69 2.69 8.45 -1.44
C VAL A 69 1.50 9.31 -1.82
N GLY A 70 1.47 10.54 -1.30
CA GLY A 70 0.34 11.45 -1.48
C GLY A 70 0.07 11.78 -2.96
N GLY A 71 -1.20 11.70 -3.35
CA GLY A 71 -1.65 12.02 -4.72
C GLY A 71 -1.48 10.90 -5.74
N GLU A 72 -0.85 9.77 -5.38
CA GLU A 72 -0.74 8.65 -6.31
C GLU A 72 -2.10 8.01 -6.60
N ASN A 73 -2.33 7.70 -7.87
CA ASN A 73 -3.46 6.92 -8.32
C ASN A 73 -3.18 5.41 -8.24
N SER A 74 -4.20 4.58 -8.46
CA SER A 74 -4.07 3.13 -8.32
C SER A 74 -3.07 2.50 -9.30
N TYR A 75 -2.94 3.05 -10.52
CA TYR A 75 -1.93 2.59 -11.48
C TYR A 75 -0.51 2.84 -10.96
N GLN A 76 -0.25 4.03 -10.40
CA GLN A 76 1.04 4.42 -9.85
C GLN A 76 1.43 3.55 -8.66
N ILE A 77 0.51 3.35 -7.72
CA ILE A 77 0.71 2.45 -6.58
C ILE A 77 1.00 1.03 -7.08
N SER A 78 0.23 0.54 -8.05
CA SER A 78 0.43 -0.80 -8.64
C SER A 78 1.81 -0.95 -9.28
N LEU A 79 2.29 0.07 -9.96
CA LEU A 79 3.62 0.05 -10.59
C LEU A 79 4.73 -0.06 -9.54
N ARG A 80 4.69 0.78 -8.49
CA ARG A 80 5.68 0.76 -7.40
C ARG A 80 5.63 -0.53 -6.57
N ALA A 81 4.43 -1.06 -6.34
CA ALA A 81 4.22 -2.31 -5.61
C ALA A 81 4.48 -3.57 -6.45
N GLY A 82 4.93 -3.43 -7.71
CA GLY A 82 5.26 -4.58 -8.57
C GLY A 82 4.06 -5.26 -9.23
N GLY A 83 2.86 -4.71 -9.11
CA GLY A 83 1.64 -5.24 -9.71
C GLY A 83 1.56 -5.04 -11.23
N ILE A 84 2.34 -4.11 -11.77
CA ILE A 84 2.47 -3.93 -13.22
C ILE A 84 3.78 -4.56 -13.68
N PRO A 85 3.75 -5.56 -14.56
CA PRO A 85 4.95 -6.14 -15.13
C PRO A 85 5.73 -5.12 -15.97
N ILE A 86 6.99 -4.90 -15.60
CA ILE A 86 7.92 -4.00 -16.30
C ILE A 86 8.99 -4.84 -16.99
N TYR A 87 9.32 -4.51 -18.24
CA TYR A 87 10.35 -5.17 -19.03
C TYR A 87 11.28 -4.19 -19.71
N THR A 88 12.52 -4.63 -20.00
CA THR A 88 13.45 -3.88 -20.84
C THR A 88 13.06 -3.99 -22.32
N ASP A 89 13.15 -2.91 -23.09
CA ASP A 89 12.76 -2.87 -24.50
C ASP A 89 13.82 -3.45 -25.46
N ARG A 90 15.05 -3.67 -24.98
CA ARG A 90 16.20 -4.05 -25.82
C ARG A 90 17.27 -4.82 -25.09
N ASP A 91 18.18 -5.42 -25.85
CA ASP A 91 19.42 -5.98 -25.33
C ASP A 91 20.34 -4.86 -24.86
N ILE A 92 20.91 -5.03 -23.67
CA ILE A 92 21.76 -4.03 -23.01
C ILE A 92 23.00 -4.74 -22.46
N TYR A 93 24.16 -4.12 -22.63
CA TYR A 93 25.39 -4.53 -21.96
C TYR A 93 25.89 -3.38 -21.08
N ILE A 94 26.02 -3.63 -19.80
CA ILE A 94 26.47 -2.67 -18.79
C ILE A 94 27.79 -3.17 -18.23
N THR A 95 28.77 -2.27 -18.18
CA THR A 95 30.01 -2.48 -17.46
C THR A 95 30.03 -1.60 -16.20
N ASP A 96 30.91 -1.92 -15.26
CA ASP A 96 31.10 -1.15 -14.05
C ASP A 96 31.14 0.36 -14.33
N HIS A 97 30.32 1.11 -13.55
CA HIS A 97 30.15 2.57 -13.65
C HIS A 97 29.67 3.11 -15.00
N SER A 98 29.19 2.28 -15.93
CA SER A 98 28.61 2.77 -17.17
C SER A 98 27.08 2.94 -17.06
N LEU A 99 26.58 3.97 -17.74
CA LEU A 99 25.14 4.19 -17.92
C LEU A 99 24.71 3.57 -19.26
N ALA A 100 23.63 2.81 -19.23
CA ALA A 100 23.04 2.23 -20.43
C ALA A 100 21.62 2.75 -20.61
N TYR A 101 21.32 3.27 -21.81
CA TYR A 101 19.99 3.72 -22.17
C TYR A 101 19.00 2.56 -22.29
N VAL A 102 17.83 2.73 -21.72
CA VAL A 102 16.74 1.74 -21.72
C VAL A 102 15.38 2.45 -21.81
N LYS A 103 14.39 1.73 -22.36
CA LYS A 103 12.99 2.02 -22.10
C LYS A 103 12.40 0.88 -21.29
N PHE A 104 11.58 1.23 -20.34
CA PHE A 104 10.76 0.27 -19.65
C PHE A 104 9.41 0.21 -20.36
N VAL A 105 8.97 -1.02 -20.65
CA VAL A 105 7.73 -1.30 -21.38
C VAL A 105 6.86 -2.26 -20.58
N ASP A 106 5.56 -2.19 -20.83
CA ASP A 106 4.60 -3.16 -20.32
C ASP A 106 4.49 -4.42 -21.21
N GLU A 107 3.55 -5.30 -20.90
CA GLU A 107 3.30 -6.54 -21.67
C GLU A 107 2.86 -6.31 -23.12
N ASN A 108 2.38 -5.10 -23.45
CA ASN A 108 1.90 -4.71 -24.77
C ASN A 108 2.96 -3.96 -25.59
N GLU A 109 4.21 -3.89 -25.11
CA GLU A 109 5.31 -3.09 -25.68
C GLU A 109 5.08 -1.57 -25.56
N GLU A 110 4.10 -1.14 -24.76
CA GLU A 110 3.86 0.28 -24.54
C GLU A 110 4.88 0.82 -23.52
N THR A 111 5.46 1.98 -23.85
CA THR A 111 6.43 2.60 -22.95
C THR A 111 5.73 3.05 -21.67
N ILE A 112 6.23 2.60 -20.53
CA ILE A 112 5.80 3.08 -19.24
C ILE A 112 6.39 4.48 -19.06
N ASP A 113 5.53 5.49 -18.93
CA ASP A 113 5.96 6.86 -18.69
C ASP A 113 6.41 7.01 -17.23
N MET A 114 7.69 7.18 -17.09
CA MET A 114 8.36 7.31 -15.81
C MET A 114 8.42 8.75 -15.31
N ASN A 115 7.99 9.71 -16.14
CA ASN A 115 8.04 11.13 -15.83
C ASN A 115 6.70 11.67 -15.31
N ASP A 116 5.61 10.93 -15.50
CA ASP A 116 4.26 11.32 -15.09
C ASP A 116 3.95 11.06 -13.61
N TYR A 117 5.02 10.99 -12.82
CA TYR A 117 4.99 10.67 -11.40
C TYR A 117 5.25 11.90 -10.55
N SER A 118 4.39 12.87 -10.63
CA SER A 118 4.34 13.92 -9.64
C SER A 118 3.19 13.65 -8.66
N GLY A 119 3.42 12.85 -7.66
CA GLY A 119 2.70 13.03 -6.43
C GLY A 119 2.88 14.49 -6.01
N TYR A 120 1.86 15.16 -5.55
CA TYR A 120 1.87 16.57 -5.18
C TYR A 120 3.10 16.93 -4.34
N GLY A 121 4.18 17.40 -4.96
CA GLY A 121 5.29 18.10 -4.32
C GLY A 121 6.25 17.28 -3.45
N TYR A 122 6.24 15.96 -3.49
CA TYR A 122 7.22 15.13 -2.79
C TYR A 122 8.24 14.58 -3.79
N GLU A 123 9.39 15.25 -3.87
CA GLU A 123 10.44 14.96 -4.84
C GLU A 123 11.13 13.61 -4.62
N ASP A 124 10.97 12.97 -3.46
CA ASP A 124 11.89 11.93 -3.04
C ASP A 124 11.37 10.47 -3.16
N ASN A 125 10.11 10.19 -3.53
CA ASN A 125 9.60 8.82 -3.45
C ASN A 125 8.67 8.36 -4.58
N THR A 126 8.50 9.13 -5.63
CA THR A 126 7.47 8.86 -6.65
C THR A 126 7.86 7.82 -7.68
N TYR A 127 9.13 7.41 -7.72
CA TYR A 127 9.59 6.38 -8.64
C TYR A 127 10.74 5.55 -8.06
N PRO A 128 10.81 4.26 -8.35
CA PRO A 128 11.93 3.46 -7.92
C PRO A 128 13.23 3.95 -8.58
N ASP A 129 14.07 4.62 -7.80
CA ASP A 129 15.44 4.95 -8.21
C ASP A 129 16.31 3.70 -8.31
N THR A 130 15.78 2.58 -7.77
CA THR A 130 16.45 1.30 -7.68
C THR A 130 15.53 0.17 -8.08
N VAL A 131 16.04 -0.72 -8.93
CA VAL A 131 15.32 -1.89 -9.43
C VAL A 131 16.23 -3.11 -9.43
N TYR A 132 15.64 -4.29 -9.37
CA TYR A 132 16.34 -5.53 -9.66
C TYR A 132 16.12 -5.96 -11.11
N ILE A 133 17.21 -6.30 -11.79
CA ILE A 133 17.23 -6.86 -13.13
C ILE A 133 18.16 -8.09 -13.09
N ASN A 134 17.66 -9.29 -13.39
CA ASN A 134 18.41 -10.55 -13.24
C ASN A 134 19.00 -10.71 -11.82
N ASP A 135 18.23 -10.36 -10.80
CA ASP A 135 18.65 -10.36 -9.36
C ASP A 135 19.82 -9.42 -9.02
N VAL A 136 20.23 -8.56 -9.93
CA VAL A 136 21.26 -7.52 -9.72
C VAL A 136 20.58 -6.19 -9.44
N LEU A 137 20.98 -5.53 -8.36
CA LEU A 137 20.48 -4.21 -8.02
C LEU A 137 21.06 -3.17 -8.99
N CYS A 138 20.18 -2.39 -9.59
CA CYS A 138 20.50 -1.33 -10.54
C CYS A 138 19.91 -0.01 -10.09
N TYR A 139 20.65 1.09 -10.35
CA TYR A 139 20.11 2.44 -10.28
C TYR A 139 19.41 2.83 -11.57
N VAL A 140 18.35 3.62 -11.45
CA VAL A 140 17.63 4.21 -12.57
C VAL A 140 17.82 5.72 -12.52
N GLU A 141 18.46 6.28 -13.54
CA GLU A 141 18.64 7.71 -13.71
C GLU A 141 17.73 8.22 -14.82
N ARG A 142 17.09 9.37 -14.60
CA ARG A 142 16.26 10.04 -15.59
C ARG A 142 17.01 11.18 -16.22
N ALA A 143 16.91 11.28 -17.54
CA ALA A 143 17.41 12.39 -18.33
C ALA A 143 16.37 12.81 -19.37
N ASP A 144 16.58 13.97 -19.98
CA ASP A 144 15.64 14.51 -20.99
C ASP A 144 15.41 13.53 -22.16
N GLU A 145 16.40 12.69 -22.46
CA GLU A 145 16.34 11.73 -23.57
C GLU A 145 15.70 10.38 -23.18
N GLY A 146 15.47 10.12 -21.90
CA GLY A 146 14.88 8.87 -21.40
C GLY A 146 15.54 8.35 -20.12
N LEU A 147 15.47 7.03 -19.93
CA LEU A 147 16.00 6.36 -18.75
C LEU A 147 17.37 5.78 -19.01
N TYR A 148 18.21 5.82 -17.98
CA TYR A 148 19.51 5.16 -17.95
C TYR A 148 19.59 4.26 -16.73
N ILE A 149 20.18 3.09 -16.90
CA ILE A 149 20.44 2.16 -15.81
C ILE A 149 21.94 1.94 -15.63
N SER A 150 22.35 1.77 -14.38
CA SER A 150 23.71 1.37 -14.00
C SER A 150 23.66 0.30 -12.92
N ILE A 151 24.71 -0.52 -12.84
CA ILE A 151 24.85 -1.50 -11.76
C ILE A 151 25.11 -0.75 -10.45
N CYS A 152 24.47 -1.17 -9.35
CA CYS A 152 24.74 -0.63 -8.03
C CYS A 152 26.21 -0.86 -7.65
N SER A 153 26.88 0.20 -7.23
CA SER A 153 28.30 0.20 -6.86
C SER A 153 28.54 0.46 -5.38
N ASP A 154 27.48 0.53 -4.57
CA ASP A 154 27.59 0.79 -3.14
C ASP A 154 28.15 -0.42 -2.39
N ALA A 155 28.70 -0.16 -1.20
CA ALA A 155 29.35 -1.17 -0.38
C ALA A 155 28.45 -2.35 0.02
N ASP A 156 27.13 -2.13 0.00
CA ASP A 156 26.13 -3.12 0.36
C ASP A 156 25.57 -3.87 -0.87
N CYS A 157 26.08 -3.57 -2.07
CA CYS A 157 25.67 -4.24 -3.30
C CYS A 157 26.62 -5.39 -3.66
N ASP A 158 26.11 -6.33 -4.43
CA ASP A 158 26.91 -7.42 -4.96
C ASP A 158 28.05 -6.90 -5.84
N SER A 159 29.20 -7.57 -5.82
CA SER A 159 30.39 -7.17 -6.59
C SER A 159 30.27 -7.49 -8.10
N VAL A 160 29.11 -7.24 -8.69
CA VAL A 160 28.88 -7.40 -10.13
C VAL A 160 29.49 -6.22 -10.87
N THR A 161 30.42 -6.49 -11.78
CA THR A 161 31.13 -5.46 -12.55
C THR A 161 30.70 -5.37 -14.02
N GLU A 162 29.97 -6.35 -14.50
CA GLU A 162 29.41 -6.37 -15.85
C GLU A 162 28.15 -7.22 -15.91
N MET A 163 27.19 -6.84 -16.74
CA MET A 163 25.93 -7.56 -16.90
C MET A 163 25.42 -7.43 -18.34
N TYR A 164 24.95 -8.55 -18.89
CA TYR A 164 24.19 -8.58 -20.14
C TYR A 164 22.72 -8.80 -19.83
N ILE A 165 21.86 -7.91 -20.32
CA ILE A 165 20.41 -7.93 -20.15
C ILE A 165 19.80 -8.16 -21.54
N ASN A 166 19.02 -9.23 -21.69
CA ASN A 166 18.26 -9.45 -22.92
C ASN A 166 17.05 -8.51 -22.97
N ALA A 167 16.58 -8.15 -24.17
CA ALA A 167 15.27 -7.58 -24.33
C ALA A 167 14.21 -8.44 -23.60
N TRP A 168 13.17 -7.82 -23.08
CA TRP A 168 12.11 -8.50 -22.31
C TRP A 168 12.57 -9.13 -20.97
N THR A 169 13.67 -8.67 -20.45
CA THR A 169 14.05 -9.03 -19.08
C THR A 169 13.14 -8.28 -18.10
N ARG A 170 12.62 -9.00 -17.11
CA ARG A 170 11.79 -8.45 -16.04
C ARG A 170 12.57 -7.44 -15.21
N VAL A 171 11.94 -6.31 -14.93
CA VAL A 171 12.42 -5.27 -14.03
C VAL A 171 11.50 -5.22 -12.82
N ILE A 172 12.05 -5.28 -11.61
CA ILE A 172 11.26 -5.31 -10.39
C ILE A 172 11.69 -4.14 -9.49
N PRO A 173 10.78 -3.24 -9.07
CA PRO A 173 11.07 -2.20 -8.09
C PRO A 173 11.67 -2.80 -6.82
N LYS A 174 12.76 -2.18 -6.30
CA LYS A 174 13.49 -2.71 -5.14
C LYS A 174 12.56 -2.93 -3.93
N ALA A 175 11.71 -1.94 -3.60
CA ALA A 175 10.80 -2.05 -2.48
C ALA A 175 9.82 -3.23 -2.63
N ALA A 176 9.27 -3.43 -3.83
CA ALA A 176 8.40 -4.57 -4.11
C ALA A 176 9.14 -5.91 -4.00
N TYR A 177 10.40 -5.97 -4.46
CA TYR A 177 11.21 -7.18 -4.39
C TYR A 177 11.61 -7.54 -2.95
N ASP A 178 12.13 -6.58 -2.20
CA ASP A 178 12.64 -6.81 -0.84
C ASP A 178 11.51 -7.22 0.13
N HIS A 179 10.31 -6.69 -0.10
CA HIS A 179 9.14 -6.87 0.77
C HIS A 179 8.10 -7.85 0.23
N ARG A 180 8.44 -8.65 -0.80
CA ARG A 180 7.50 -9.56 -1.50
C ARG A 180 6.88 -10.67 -0.65
N ASN A 181 7.42 -10.94 0.54
CA ASN A 181 6.94 -11.96 1.46
C ASN A 181 6.32 -11.39 2.75
N ASP A 182 6.29 -10.07 2.89
CA ASP A 182 5.72 -9.41 4.06
C ASP A 182 4.18 -9.52 4.08
N ILE A 183 3.57 -9.12 5.18
CA ILE A 183 2.11 -8.98 5.26
C ILE A 183 1.74 -7.67 4.55
N LEU A 184 0.91 -7.77 3.53
CA LEU A 184 0.49 -6.63 2.70
C LEU A 184 -0.74 -5.94 3.29
N ILE A 185 -0.65 -4.64 3.49
CA ILE A 185 -1.79 -3.75 3.73
C ILE A 185 -1.90 -2.82 2.52
N LEU A 186 -3.02 -2.85 1.81
CA LEU A 186 -3.18 -2.15 0.54
C LEU A 186 -4.46 -1.34 0.48
N GLU A 187 -4.32 -0.05 0.19
CA GLU A 187 -5.41 0.91 0.01
C GLU A 187 -5.12 1.77 -1.21
N MET A 188 -6.00 1.76 -2.21
CA MET A 188 -5.82 2.55 -3.42
C MET A 188 -7.11 2.76 -4.19
N GLY A 189 -7.13 3.77 -5.05
CA GLY A 189 -8.22 4.01 -5.99
C GLY A 189 -8.89 5.39 -5.87
N SER A 190 -8.80 6.07 -4.71
CA SER A 190 -9.43 7.37 -4.51
C SER A 190 -8.93 8.44 -5.48
N ASN A 191 -7.66 8.40 -5.86
CA ASN A 191 -7.09 9.33 -6.85
C ASN A 191 -7.23 8.84 -8.31
N GLY A 192 -8.13 7.88 -8.58
CA GLY A 192 -8.36 7.33 -9.92
C GLY A 192 -7.29 6.32 -10.36
N GLY A 193 -7.01 6.28 -11.68
CA GLY A 193 -6.06 5.31 -12.28
C GLY A 193 -6.69 3.99 -12.69
N TRP A 194 -8.03 3.88 -12.64
CA TRP A 194 -8.82 2.70 -12.97
C TRP A 194 -10.05 3.02 -13.84
N GLU A 195 -10.12 4.24 -14.42
CA GLU A 195 -11.15 4.66 -15.37
C GLU A 195 -12.60 4.45 -14.88
N ASN A 196 -12.84 4.43 -13.58
CA ASN A 196 -14.11 4.05 -12.96
C ASN A 196 -14.59 2.63 -13.35
N ASP A 197 -13.69 1.76 -13.79
CA ASP A 197 -13.96 0.35 -14.05
C ASP A 197 -13.50 -0.49 -12.85
N TYR A 198 -14.44 -0.97 -12.06
CA TYR A 198 -14.15 -1.84 -10.92
C TYR A 198 -13.38 -3.11 -11.29
N ASN A 199 -13.55 -3.63 -12.50
CA ASN A 199 -12.79 -4.81 -12.93
C ASN A 199 -11.30 -4.46 -13.10
N GLU A 200 -11.00 -3.28 -13.60
CA GLU A 200 -9.62 -2.80 -13.71
C GLU A 200 -9.02 -2.55 -12.31
N LEU A 201 -9.76 -1.91 -11.41
CA LEU A 201 -9.31 -1.71 -10.03
C LEU A 201 -9.02 -3.04 -9.32
N ILE A 202 -9.96 -4.00 -9.39
CA ILE A 202 -9.78 -5.34 -8.80
C ILE A 202 -8.56 -6.05 -9.42
N LYS A 203 -8.38 -5.95 -10.73
CA LYS A 203 -7.22 -6.52 -11.43
C LYS A 203 -5.91 -5.91 -10.93
N GLN A 204 -5.86 -4.60 -10.71
CA GLN A 204 -4.67 -3.93 -10.15
C GLN A 204 -4.36 -4.44 -8.74
N TYR A 205 -5.35 -4.55 -7.85
CA TYR A 205 -5.19 -5.18 -6.54
C TYR A 205 -4.66 -6.61 -6.65
N GLN A 206 -5.31 -7.44 -7.47
CA GLN A 206 -4.93 -8.84 -7.65
C GLN A 206 -3.52 -9.00 -8.21
N ASN A 207 -3.14 -8.16 -9.16
CA ASN A 207 -1.80 -8.18 -9.73
C ASN A 207 -0.71 -7.88 -8.69
N ILE A 208 -0.94 -6.94 -7.77
CA ILE A 208 0.00 -6.67 -6.67
C ILE A 208 0.14 -7.93 -5.80
N ILE A 209 -0.98 -8.55 -5.43
CA ILE A 209 -0.99 -9.76 -4.61
C ILE A 209 -0.24 -10.90 -5.32
N ASP A 210 -0.56 -11.16 -6.58
CA ASP A 210 -0.02 -12.30 -7.34
C ASP A 210 1.45 -12.12 -7.72
N ASN A 211 1.83 -10.91 -8.17
CA ASN A 211 3.19 -10.65 -8.63
C ASN A 211 4.19 -10.42 -7.48
N SER A 212 3.69 -10.12 -6.30
CA SER A 212 4.52 -9.85 -5.12
C SER A 212 4.58 -11.02 -4.14
N TYR A 213 3.98 -12.16 -4.50
CA TYR A 213 3.94 -13.37 -3.66
C TYR A 213 3.32 -13.17 -2.27
N TYR A 214 2.45 -12.16 -2.08
CA TYR A 214 1.80 -11.90 -0.82
C TYR A 214 0.80 -13.00 -0.46
N ALA A 215 1.22 -13.91 0.44
CA ALA A 215 0.32 -14.94 0.96
C ALA A 215 -0.70 -14.37 1.97
N ASN A 216 -0.32 -13.29 2.68
CA ASN A 216 -1.12 -12.64 3.71
C ASN A 216 -1.34 -11.18 3.30
N TYR A 217 -2.60 -10.78 3.17
CA TYR A 217 -2.93 -9.41 2.78
C TYR A 217 -4.25 -8.94 3.40
N ILE A 218 -4.39 -7.63 3.55
CA ILE A 218 -5.63 -6.95 3.91
C ILE A 218 -5.85 -5.82 2.91
N ILE A 219 -7.01 -5.85 2.25
CA ILE A 219 -7.47 -4.76 1.40
C ILE A 219 -8.28 -3.80 2.28
N VAL A 220 -7.81 -2.58 2.36
CA VAL A 220 -8.39 -1.50 3.17
C VAL A 220 -9.34 -0.70 2.30
N GLY A 221 -10.60 -0.62 2.69
CA GLY A 221 -11.60 0.18 1.99
C GLY A 221 -11.31 1.66 2.09
N ASP A 222 -11.59 2.38 1.02
CA ASP A 222 -11.51 3.84 0.96
C ASP A 222 -12.45 4.49 1.99
N THR A 223 -12.06 5.64 2.48
CA THR A 223 -12.74 6.32 3.58
C THR A 223 -13.23 7.71 3.26
N ASP A 224 -13.16 8.13 2.00
CA ASP A 224 -13.79 9.38 1.58
C ASP A 224 -15.29 9.39 1.91
N ASN A 225 -15.77 10.53 2.34
CA ASN A 225 -17.13 10.63 2.84
C ASN A 225 -18.18 10.52 1.71
N PRO A 226 -19.06 9.52 1.73
CA PRO A 226 -20.07 9.35 0.68
C PRO A 226 -21.03 10.54 0.55
N GLY A 227 -21.13 11.40 1.56
CA GLY A 227 -22.06 12.53 1.59
C GLY A 227 -21.50 13.86 1.15
N GLU A 228 -20.18 14.03 1.18
CA GLU A 228 -19.52 15.30 0.92
C GLU A 228 -18.75 15.31 -0.39
N SER A 229 -18.26 14.18 -0.78
CA SER A 229 -17.46 14.04 -1.96
C SER A 229 -18.36 13.97 -3.19
N ALA A 230 -18.37 15.05 -3.93
CA ALA A 230 -18.73 15.01 -5.35
C ALA A 230 -17.57 14.40 -6.14
N ASP A 231 -16.69 13.65 -5.47
CA ASP A 231 -15.57 13.06 -6.15
C ASP A 231 -16.09 12.03 -7.15
N ILE A 232 -15.71 12.24 -8.40
CA ILE A 232 -16.15 11.42 -9.53
C ILE A 232 -15.71 9.96 -9.42
N TYR A 233 -14.85 9.64 -8.43
CA TYR A 233 -14.25 8.33 -8.23
C TYR A 233 -14.94 7.50 -7.14
N GLN A 234 -15.90 8.08 -6.40
CA GLN A 234 -16.64 7.34 -5.37
C GLN A 234 -18.06 7.05 -5.74
N ASP A 235 -18.45 5.81 -5.56
CA ASP A 235 -19.83 5.40 -5.69
C ASP A 235 -20.54 5.51 -4.34
N VAL A 236 -21.22 6.63 -4.14
CA VAL A 236 -21.97 6.96 -2.91
C VAL A 236 -23.28 6.17 -2.77
N TYR A 237 -23.61 5.35 -3.76
CA TYR A 237 -24.83 4.58 -3.77
C TYR A 237 -24.59 3.11 -3.42
N ASP A 238 -25.58 2.49 -2.82
CA ASP A 238 -25.61 1.04 -2.63
C ASP A 238 -25.93 0.31 -3.96
N ASN A 239 -25.88 -1.04 -3.93
CA ASN A 239 -26.20 -1.88 -5.09
C ASN A 239 -27.66 -1.73 -5.59
N ASN A 240 -28.54 -1.06 -4.85
CA ASN A 240 -29.92 -0.81 -5.22
C ASN A 240 -30.13 0.61 -5.77
N GLY A 241 -29.05 1.40 -5.88
CA GLY A 241 -29.09 2.78 -6.34
C GLY A 241 -29.61 3.78 -5.30
N ASN A 242 -29.64 3.41 -4.01
CA ASN A 242 -29.96 4.31 -2.93
C ASN A 242 -28.68 4.90 -2.36
N TYR A 243 -28.78 6.07 -1.74
CA TYR A 243 -27.68 6.66 -0.99
C TYR A 243 -27.21 5.67 0.14
N ALA A 244 -25.92 5.35 0.14
CA ALA A 244 -25.39 4.28 0.99
C ALA A 244 -25.55 4.56 2.49
N GLY A 245 -25.29 5.79 2.93
CA GLY A 245 -25.43 6.16 4.34
C GLY A 245 -24.71 5.19 5.28
N LEU A 246 -25.47 4.47 6.10
CA LEU A 246 -24.96 3.47 7.05
C LEU A 246 -24.71 2.08 6.44
N HIS A 247 -24.92 1.90 5.15
CA HIS A 247 -24.68 0.65 4.43
C HIS A 247 -23.39 0.74 3.62
N ALA A 248 -22.93 -0.40 3.13
CA ALA A 248 -21.79 -0.42 2.22
C ALA A 248 -22.13 0.32 0.91
N THR A 249 -21.19 1.10 0.41
CA THR A 249 -21.27 1.69 -0.93
C THR A 249 -21.14 0.58 -1.98
N LEU A 250 -21.45 0.89 -3.24
CA LEU A 250 -21.23 -0.04 -4.34
C LEU A 250 -19.73 -0.40 -4.47
N TRP A 251 -18.84 0.55 -4.28
CA TRP A 251 -17.39 0.31 -4.27
C TRP A 251 -17.00 -0.67 -3.15
N GLU A 252 -17.37 -0.37 -1.92
CA GLU A 252 -17.08 -1.24 -0.76
C GLU A 252 -17.63 -2.66 -0.96
N GLN A 253 -18.85 -2.79 -1.49
CA GLN A 253 -19.44 -4.09 -1.77
C GLN A 253 -18.68 -4.83 -2.88
N THR A 254 -18.24 -4.12 -3.90
CA THR A 254 -17.48 -4.70 -5.02
C THR A 254 -16.14 -5.25 -4.54
N LEU A 255 -15.43 -4.51 -3.68
CA LEU A 255 -14.18 -5.00 -3.07
C LEU A 255 -14.43 -6.19 -2.13
N TYR A 256 -15.51 -6.16 -1.35
CA TYR A 256 -15.87 -7.31 -0.53
C TYR A 256 -16.20 -8.55 -1.36
N ASP A 257 -16.93 -8.40 -2.45
CA ASP A 257 -17.27 -9.52 -3.34
C ASP A 257 -16.02 -10.13 -4.02
N ALA A 258 -14.99 -9.30 -4.25
CA ALA A 258 -13.72 -9.75 -4.86
C ALA A 258 -12.76 -10.40 -3.85
N PHE A 259 -12.62 -9.83 -2.65
CA PHE A 259 -11.58 -10.20 -1.69
C PHE A 259 -12.08 -10.89 -0.43
N GLY A 260 -13.40 -10.96 -0.23
CA GLY A 260 -14.05 -11.68 0.86
C GLY A 260 -13.54 -11.25 2.24
N GLU A 261 -13.09 -12.23 3.02
CA GLU A 261 -12.60 -12.02 4.39
C GLU A 261 -11.36 -11.12 4.48
N HIS A 262 -10.61 -10.97 3.40
CA HIS A 262 -9.44 -10.10 3.34
C HIS A 262 -9.78 -8.61 3.17
N PHE A 263 -11.02 -8.28 2.84
CA PHE A 263 -11.48 -6.89 2.75
C PHE A 263 -11.89 -6.35 4.12
N LEU A 264 -11.44 -5.15 4.44
CA LEU A 264 -11.84 -4.37 5.61
C LEU A 264 -12.67 -3.16 5.15
N ASN A 265 -13.95 -3.11 5.51
CA ASN A 265 -14.75 -1.91 5.33
C ASN A 265 -14.38 -0.88 6.41
N THR A 266 -13.39 -0.07 6.10
CA THR A 266 -12.79 0.89 7.02
C THR A 266 -13.79 1.98 7.41
N ARG A 267 -14.56 2.51 6.45
CA ARG A 267 -15.54 3.56 6.70
C ARG A 267 -16.60 3.12 7.73
N LEU A 268 -17.22 1.98 7.53
CA LEU A 268 -18.24 1.47 8.46
C LEU A 268 -17.64 1.18 9.85
N TYR A 269 -16.42 0.64 9.91
CA TYR A 269 -15.74 0.44 11.19
C TYR A 269 -15.52 1.77 11.92
N LEU A 270 -14.99 2.78 11.23
CA LEU A 270 -14.69 4.08 11.84
C LEU A 270 -15.94 4.83 12.29
N MET A 271 -17.03 4.75 11.53
CA MET A 271 -18.32 5.32 11.94
C MET A 271 -18.82 4.74 13.25
N GLU A 272 -18.61 3.46 13.48
CA GLU A 272 -19.08 2.77 14.68
C GLU A 272 -18.12 2.92 15.86
N ASN A 273 -16.80 2.87 15.61
CA ASN A 273 -15.82 2.62 16.65
C ASN A 273 -14.84 3.77 16.91
N ALA A 274 -14.58 4.66 15.93
CA ALA A 274 -13.44 5.57 16.00
C ALA A 274 -13.47 6.50 17.21
N LEU A 275 -14.61 7.06 17.54
CA LEU A 275 -14.73 7.94 18.72
C LEU A 275 -14.45 7.17 20.01
N SER A 276 -14.98 5.96 20.15
CA SER A 276 -14.75 5.12 21.34
C SER A 276 -13.30 4.61 21.41
N ASP A 277 -12.70 4.27 20.29
CA ASP A 277 -11.29 3.86 20.21
C ASP A 277 -10.35 4.92 20.74
N CYS A 278 -10.71 6.19 20.49
CA CYS A 278 -9.90 7.36 20.88
C CYS A 278 -10.36 8.02 22.19
N GLY A 279 -11.35 7.44 22.88
CA GLY A 279 -11.89 8.01 24.11
C GLY A 279 -12.59 9.35 23.92
N LEU A 280 -13.06 9.64 22.72
CA LEU A 280 -13.75 10.87 22.35
C LEU A 280 -15.25 10.77 22.66
N THR A 281 -15.82 11.87 23.16
CA THR A 281 -17.28 11.98 23.33
C THR A 281 -17.87 12.53 22.04
N PRO A 282 -18.89 11.88 21.45
CA PRO A 282 -19.53 12.37 20.23
C PRO A 282 -20.06 13.80 20.38
N THR A 283 -19.75 14.66 19.43
CA THR A 283 -20.36 15.97 19.26
C THR A 283 -21.67 15.87 18.49
N GLU A 284 -22.42 16.98 18.39
CA GLU A 284 -23.62 17.03 17.54
C GLU A 284 -23.27 16.82 16.05
N ASN A 285 -22.13 17.38 15.59
CA ASN A 285 -21.66 17.19 14.21
C ASN A 285 -21.28 15.74 13.95
N ASP A 286 -20.56 15.08 14.83
CA ASP A 286 -20.22 13.64 14.67
C ASP A 286 -21.48 12.80 14.54
N ILE A 287 -22.52 13.08 15.31
CA ILE A 287 -23.78 12.34 15.23
C ILE A 287 -24.45 12.54 13.88
N ILE A 288 -24.45 13.78 13.37
CA ILE A 288 -25.01 14.11 12.05
C ILE A 288 -24.21 13.40 10.94
N ASP A 289 -22.89 13.49 11.00
CA ASP A 289 -21.99 12.84 10.04
C ASP A 289 -22.26 11.33 9.98
N ILE A 290 -22.23 10.66 11.12
CA ILE A 290 -22.49 9.21 11.21
C ILE A 290 -23.88 8.87 10.66
N GLN A 291 -24.92 9.64 10.97
CA GLN A 291 -26.27 9.39 10.47
C GLN A 291 -26.39 9.51 8.95
N THR A 292 -25.55 10.32 8.34
CA THR A 292 -25.51 10.51 6.88
C THR A 292 -24.52 9.57 6.17
N GLY A 293 -23.78 8.75 6.92
CA GLY A 293 -22.80 7.82 6.35
C GLY A 293 -21.39 8.40 6.23
N ASN A 294 -21.17 9.59 6.78
CA ASN A 294 -19.89 10.26 6.82
C ASN A 294 -19.10 9.86 8.09
N LEU A 295 -17.79 10.07 8.04
CA LEU A 295 -16.92 9.86 9.18
C LEU A 295 -17.08 11.00 10.20
N PRO A 296 -16.95 10.72 11.51
CA PRO A 296 -17.01 11.75 12.54
C PRO A 296 -16.02 12.90 12.30
N GLU A 297 -16.45 14.14 12.49
CA GLU A 297 -15.62 15.33 12.29
C GLU A 297 -14.36 15.30 13.16
N GLN A 298 -14.45 14.81 14.39
CA GLN A 298 -13.33 14.79 15.35
C GLN A 298 -12.15 13.92 14.92
N ILE A 299 -12.31 13.00 13.97
CA ILE A 299 -11.23 12.13 13.48
C ILE A 299 -10.62 12.61 12.16
N ARG A 300 -11.09 13.72 11.62
CA ARG A 300 -10.67 14.27 10.32
C ARG A 300 -9.76 15.47 10.48
N ALA A 301 -8.79 15.62 9.59
CA ALA A 301 -7.99 16.83 9.42
C ALA A 301 -8.62 17.80 8.41
N ASP A 302 -9.19 17.25 7.35
CA ASP A 302 -9.95 17.93 6.32
C ASP A 302 -11.05 17.01 5.75
N PHE A 303 -11.61 17.31 4.57
CA PHE A 303 -12.68 16.51 3.99
C PHE A 303 -12.20 15.13 3.46
N THR A 304 -10.92 14.97 3.21
CA THR A 304 -10.30 13.71 2.71
C THR A 304 -9.46 13.02 3.78
N HIS A 305 -8.59 13.77 4.47
CA HIS A 305 -7.54 13.21 5.30
C HIS A 305 -7.96 13.09 6.77
N PHE A 306 -7.38 12.11 7.44
CA PHE A 306 -7.50 11.94 8.88
C PHE A 306 -6.52 12.80 9.65
N ASN A 307 -6.89 13.08 10.90
CA ASN A 307 -5.94 13.43 11.94
C ASN A 307 -5.40 12.15 12.63
N SER A 308 -4.55 12.30 13.64
CA SER A 308 -3.96 11.15 14.32
C SER A 308 -4.98 10.24 15.02
N TYR A 309 -6.14 10.74 15.46
CA TYR A 309 -7.22 9.90 15.98
C TYR A 309 -7.79 8.98 14.91
N GLY A 310 -8.03 9.49 13.71
CA GLY A 310 -8.55 8.71 12.59
C GLY A 310 -7.57 7.62 12.15
N TYR A 311 -6.28 7.96 12.01
CA TYR A 311 -5.24 6.98 11.67
C TYR A 311 -5.04 5.92 12.76
N TYR A 312 -5.11 6.28 14.03
CA TYR A 312 -5.04 5.34 15.14
C TYR A 312 -6.19 4.32 15.08
N SER A 313 -7.43 4.79 14.93
CA SER A 313 -8.60 3.89 14.86
C SER A 313 -8.60 3.05 13.57
N LYS A 314 -8.16 3.61 12.43
CA LYS A 314 -7.96 2.84 11.18
C LYS A 314 -6.94 1.72 11.37
N ALA A 315 -5.80 2.01 11.99
CA ALA A 315 -4.79 1.00 12.29
C ALA A 315 -5.32 -0.06 13.27
N LYS A 316 -6.16 0.32 14.24
CA LYS A 316 -6.82 -0.62 15.15
C LYS A 316 -7.78 -1.55 14.41
N ALA A 317 -8.53 -1.03 13.43
CA ALA A 317 -9.38 -1.87 12.57
C ALA A 317 -8.56 -2.90 11.78
N ILE A 318 -7.44 -2.48 11.20
CA ILE A 318 -6.51 -3.36 10.49
C ILE A 318 -5.91 -4.40 11.45
N TYR A 319 -5.50 -3.97 12.67
CA TYR A 319 -4.98 -4.86 13.69
C TYR A 319 -5.98 -5.95 14.06
N LEU A 320 -7.25 -5.60 14.31
CA LEU A 320 -8.32 -6.56 14.63
C LEU A 320 -8.60 -7.51 13.45
N LYS A 321 -8.58 -7.01 12.21
CA LYS A 321 -8.73 -7.84 11.01
C LYS A 321 -7.57 -8.84 10.88
N GLY A 322 -6.34 -8.43 11.15
CA GLY A 322 -5.20 -9.34 11.11
C GLY A 322 -5.24 -10.41 12.21
N ILE A 323 -5.79 -10.10 13.40
CA ILE A 323 -6.09 -11.13 14.43
C ILE A 323 -7.13 -12.13 13.89
N GLU A 324 -8.23 -11.63 13.28
CA GLU A 324 -9.28 -12.47 12.70
C GLU A 324 -8.71 -13.44 11.65
N LEU A 325 -7.78 -12.95 10.81
CA LEU A 325 -7.11 -13.72 9.75
C LEU A 325 -5.92 -14.57 10.27
N GLY A 326 -5.52 -14.42 11.53
CA GLY A 326 -4.40 -15.16 12.12
C GLY A 326 -3.03 -14.70 11.64
N TYR A 327 -2.88 -13.44 11.24
CA TYR A 327 -1.60 -12.88 10.76
C TYR A 327 -0.66 -12.49 11.90
N TRP A 328 -1.22 -12.11 13.03
CA TRP A 328 -0.54 -11.81 14.31
C TRP A 328 -1.46 -12.16 15.49
N ASN A 329 -0.88 -12.17 16.71
CA ASN A 329 -1.59 -12.54 17.95
C ASN A 329 -1.99 -11.30 18.76
#